data_d073ed259ec03553c4926f6c57afeabc
#
_entry.id   d073ed259ec03553c4926f6c57afeabc
#
_cell.length_a   1.000
_cell.length_b   1.000
_cell.length_c   1.000
_cell.angle_alpha   90.00
_cell.angle_beta   90.00
_cell.angle_gamma   90.00
#
_symmetry.space_group_name_H-M   'P 1'
#
loop_
_entity.id
_entity.type
_entity.pdbx_description
1 polymer ?
#
loop_
_entity_poly.entity_id
_entity_poly.type
_entity_poly.pdbx_seq_one_letter_code
_entity_poly.pdbx_strand_id
1 'polypeptide(L)'
;MIELRDVRKVFNQGRPNEFWAIRGVSLSLEANRVTVLKGPSGSGKTTLLSMIGCLARPTEGRILFEDRLLSGLPERFLTEVRRRTFGFIFQQFNLIKGLSVLENVMLPAYPLGGPRHALEAGARRLLAQFGLADKAAYRAEWLSGGEAQRTAICRALINGPQVLIADEPTANLDTALSRDFMRIVGELKAAGKTVLLTSHDPEVYDAPQVDRVIEMRDGRVVGG
;
A
#
# COMPACT_ATOMS: atom_id res chain seq x y z
N MET A 1 -9.79 10.99 5.57
CA MET A 1 -10.75 10.30 4.72
C MET A 1 -10.32 10.40 3.27
N ILE A 2 -10.54 9.35 2.46
CA ILE A 2 -10.25 9.36 1.02
C ILE A 2 -11.59 9.24 0.28
N GLU A 3 -11.85 10.11 -0.68
CA GLU A 3 -13.08 10.10 -1.47
C GLU A 3 -12.77 9.99 -2.96
N LEU A 4 -13.46 9.09 -3.64
CA LEU A 4 -13.41 8.89 -5.08
C LEU A 4 -14.75 9.30 -5.67
N ARG A 5 -14.74 10.13 -6.73
CA ARG A 5 -15.94 10.62 -7.42
C ARG A 5 -15.83 10.32 -8.91
N ASP A 6 -16.62 9.37 -9.40
CA ASP A 6 -16.69 8.90 -10.80
C ASP A 6 -15.29 8.65 -11.41
N VAL A 7 -14.41 7.98 -10.65
CA VAL A 7 -13.04 7.73 -11.07
C VAL A 7 -13.01 6.72 -12.19
N ARG A 8 -12.30 7.05 -13.28
CA ARG A 8 -12.11 6.20 -14.46
C ARG A 8 -10.65 6.11 -14.84
N LYS A 9 -10.24 4.97 -15.38
CA LYS A 9 -8.90 4.77 -15.91
C LYS A 9 -8.93 3.96 -17.19
N VAL A 10 -8.48 4.57 -18.27
CA VAL A 10 -8.21 3.89 -19.54
C VAL A 10 -6.72 3.86 -19.81
N PHE A 11 -6.24 2.73 -20.32
CA PHE A 11 -4.90 2.56 -20.86
C PHE A 11 -4.95 2.50 -22.38
N ASN A 12 -3.90 2.97 -23.05
CA ASN A 12 -3.77 2.98 -24.50
C ASN A 12 -4.95 3.64 -25.24
N GLN A 13 -5.48 4.73 -24.69
CA GLN A 13 -6.63 5.44 -25.26
C GLN A 13 -6.44 5.76 -26.74
N GLY A 14 -7.44 5.45 -27.56
CA GLY A 14 -7.42 5.64 -29.00
C GLY A 14 -6.54 4.64 -29.78
N ARG A 15 -6.05 3.58 -29.13
CA ARG A 15 -5.27 2.51 -29.79
C ARG A 15 -6.08 1.22 -29.90
N PRO A 16 -5.71 0.26 -30.78
CA PRO A 16 -6.41 -1.02 -30.92
C PRO A 16 -6.48 -1.87 -29.65
N ASN A 17 -5.54 -1.66 -28.72
CA ASN A 17 -5.47 -2.32 -27.43
C ASN A 17 -5.95 -1.41 -26.28
N GLU A 18 -6.89 -0.51 -26.56
CA GLU A 18 -7.53 0.28 -25.50
C GLU A 18 -8.21 -0.60 -24.46
N PHE A 19 -7.94 -0.31 -23.19
CA PHE A 19 -8.47 -1.09 -22.07
C PHE A 19 -8.91 -0.18 -20.92
N TRP A 20 -10.17 -0.31 -20.54
CA TRP A 20 -10.75 0.37 -19.39
C TRP A 20 -10.54 -0.43 -18.11
N ALA A 21 -9.55 -0.05 -17.32
CA ALA A 21 -9.23 -0.71 -16.06
C ALA A 21 -10.17 -0.32 -14.92
N ILE A 22 -10.65 0.93 -14.91
CA ILE A 22 -11.62 1.45 -13.92
C ILE A 22 -12.72 2.20 -14.67
N ARG A 23 -13.99 1.93 -14.28
CA ARG A 23 -15.19 2.32 -15.03
C ARG A 23 -16.20 3.06 -14.17
N GLY A 24 -15.84 4.24 -13.64
CA GLY A 24 -16.75 5.07 -12.86
C GLY A 24 -16.92 4.60 -11.42
N VAL A 25 -15.81 4.52 -10.67
CA VAL A 25 -15.83 4.16 -9.26
C VAL A 25 -16.05 5.40 -8.41
N SER A 26 -17.11 5.37 -7.59
CA SER A 26 -17.37 6.34 -6.53
C SER A 26 -17.44 5.61 -5.20
N LEU A 27 -16.57 5.98 -4.26
CA LEU A 27 -16.53 5.39 -2.93
C LEU A 27 -15.82 6.32 -1.93
N SER A 28 -16.12 6.11 -0.66
CA SER A 28 -15.49 6.82 0.45
C SER A 28 -14.78 5.80 1.34
N LEU A 29 -13.54 6.08 1.73
CA LEU A 29 -12.73 5.27 2.64
C LEU A 29 -12.54 6.07 3.93
N GLU A 30 -12.95 5.47 5.05
CA GLU A 30 -12.86 6.10 6.36
C GLU A 30 -11.43 6.05 6.90
N ALA A 31 -11.08 7.06 7.71
CA ALA A 31 -9.82 7.05 8.45
C ALA A 31 -9.84 5.99 9.58
N ASN A 32 -8.66 5.50 9.94
CA ASN A 32 -8.45 4.52 11.01
C ASN A 32 -9.25 3.21 10.83
N ARG A 33 -9.50 2.82 9.57
CA ARG A 33 -10.18 1.58 9.20
C ARG A 33 -9.28 0.70 8.34
N VAL A 34 -9.55 -0.59 8.40
CA VAL A 34 -8.99 -1.58 7.49
C VAL A 34 -10.04 -1.89 6.43
N THR A 35 -9.74 -1.52 5.18
CA THR A 35 -10.61 -1.80 4.03
C THR A 35 -9.92 -2.77 3.09
N VAL A 36 -10.62 -3.82 2.70
CA VAL A 36 -10.14 -4.80 1.72
C VAL A 36 -10.89 -4.64 0.40
N LEU A 37 -10.14 -4.49 -0.69
CA LEU A 37 -10.69 -4.62 -2.04
C LEU A 37 -10.56 -6.09 -2.47
N LYS A 38 -11.67 -6.82 -2.60
CA LYS A 38 -11.69 -8.19 -3.11
C LYS A 38 -12.19 -8.24 -4.55
N GLY A 39 -11.83 -9.29 -5.26
CA GLY A 39 -12.29 -9.55 -6.62
C GLY A 39 -11.29 -10.35 -7.42
N PRO A 40 -11.69 -10.89 -8.60
CA PRO A 40 -10.82 -11.70 -9.43
C PRO A 40 -9.61 -10.93 -9.95
N SER A 41 -8.61 -11.65 -10.47
CA SER A 41 -7.49 -11.03 -11.18
C SER A 41 -8.03 -10.21 -12.37
N GLY A 42 -7.43 -9.05 -12.61
CA GLY A 42 -7.88 -8.13 -13.67
C GLY A 42 -9.11 -7.27 -13.33
N SER A 43 -9.70 -7.38 -12.14
CA SER A 43 -10.87 -6.56 -11.75
C SER A 43 -10.56 -5.07 -11.50
N GLY A 44 -9.29 -4.65 -11.55
CA GLY A 44 -8.87 -3.26 -11.39
C GLY A 44 -8.36 -2.87 -10.00
N LYS A 45 -8.27 -3.78 -9.04
CA LYS A 45 -7.86 -3.51 -7.64
C LYS A 45 -6.52 -2.78 -7.55
N THR A 46 -5.46 -3.34 -8.14
CA THR A 46 -4.11 -2.74 -8.19
C THR A 46 -4.12 -1.35 -8.84
N THR A 47 -4.90 -1.19 -9.92
CA THR A 47 -5.04 0.11 -10.60
C THR A 47 -5.71 1.14 -9.70
N LEU A 48 -6.77 0.74 -8.99
CA LEU A 48 -7.47 1.61 -8.05
C LEU A 48 -6.56 2.01 -6.88
N LEU A 49 -5.85 1.04 -6.26
CA LEU A 49 -4.86 1.31 -5.22
C LEU A 49 -3.77 2.28 -5.69
N SER A 50 -3.24 2.07 -6.91
CA SER A 50 -2.20 2.93 -7.47
C SER A 50 -2.67 4.37 -7.66
N MET A 51 -3.94 4.58 -8.02
CA MET A 51 -4.52 5.92 -8.15
C MET A 51 -4.77 6.57 -6.77
N ILE A 52 -5.30 5.83 -5.81
CA ILE A 52 -5.50 6.29 -4.43
C ILE A 52 -4.17 6.73 -3.83
N GLY A 53 -3.12 5.92 -3.99
CA GLY A 53 -1.77 6.21 -3.49
C GLY A 53 -0.98 7.20 -4.34
N CYS A 54 -1.60 7.87 -5.30
CA CYS A 54 -0.94 8.84 -6.17
C CYS A 54 0.21 8.28 -7.02
N LEU A 55 0.30 6.96 -7.25
CA LEU A 55 1.27 6.33 -8.16
C LEU A 55 0.81 6.41 -9.61
N ALA A 56 -0.49 6.50 -9.84
CA ALA A 56 -1.10 6.68 -11.15
C ALA A 56 -2.14 7.79 -11.09
N ARG A 57 -2.44 8.40 -12.24
CA ARG A 57 -3.51 9.39 -12.35
C ARG A 57 -4.76 8.75 -12.94
N PRO A 58 -5.96 9.11 -12.45
CA PRO A 58 -7.18 8.79 -13.16
C PRO A 58 -7.19 9.47 -14.54
N THR A 59 -7.90 8.88 -15.50
CA THR A 59 -8.18 9.53 -16.79
C THR A 59 -9.31 10.54 -16.63
N GLU A 60 -10.32 10.19 -15.83
CA GLU A 60 -11.47 11.04 -15.49
C GLU A 60 -11.83 10.87 -14.02
N GLY A 61 -12.65 11.79 -13.51
CA GLY A 61 -13.11 11.77 -12.12
C GLY A 61 -12.13 12.46 -11.14
N ARG A 62 -12.45 12.35 -9.86
CA ARG A 62 -11.72 13.06 -8.80
C ARG A 62 -11.37 12.14 -7.65
N ILE A 63 -10.17 12.32 -7.10
CA ILE A 63 -9.72 11.67 -5.86
C ILE A 63 -9.36 12.78 -4.89
N LEU A 64 -9.98 12.73 -3.71
CA LEU A 64 -9.74 13.67 -2.61
C LEU A 64 -9.15 12.93 -1.41
N PHE A 65 -8.28 13.59 -0.68
CA PHE A 65 -7.77 13.18 0.62
C PHE A 65 -7.96 14.35 1.60
N GLU A 66 -8.75 14.15 2.66
CA GLU A 66 -9.10 15.21 3.63
C GLU A 66 -9.54 16.51 2.93
N ASP A 67 -10.51 16.38 2.00
CA ASP A 67 -11.07 17.46 1.18
C ASP A 67 -10.11 18.10 0.17
N ARG A 68 -8.84 17.73 0.18
CA ARG A 68 -7.86 18.18 -0.81
C ARG A 68 -7.93 17.35 -2.09
N LEU A 69 -8.18 18.01 -3.23
CA LEU A 69 -8.18 17.35 -4.53
C LEU A 69 -6.76 16.90 -4.92
N LEU A 70 -6.54 15.57 -4.99
CA LEU A 70 -5.26 14.99 -5.37
C LEU A 70 -5.12 14.84 -6.88
N SER A 71 -6.16 14.34 -7.57
CA SER A 71 -6.09 13.99 -8.99
C SER A 71 -5.74 15.16 -9.92
N GLY A 72 -5.97 16.42 -9.48
CA GLY A 72 -5.63 17.63 -10.24
C GLY A 72 -4.23 18.21 -9.93
N LEU A 73 -3.48 17.64 -8.96
CA LEU A 73 -2.20 18.21 -8.54
C LEU A 73 -1.09 17.94 -9.58
N PRO A 74 -0.16 18.91 -9.80
CA PRO A 74 1.10 18.65 -10.49
C PRO A 74 1.93 17.55 -9.80
N GLU A 75 2.76 16.83 -10.57
CA GLU A 75 3.51 15.67 -10.08
C GLU A 75 4.39 15.97 -8.86
N ARG A 76 5.03 17.13 -8.82
CA ARG A 76 5.84 17.56 -7.67
C ARG A 76 5.06 17.53 -6.34
N PHE A 77 3.76 17.91 -6.37
CA PHE A 77 2.91 17.88 -5.18
C PHE A 77 2.40 16.49 -4.86
N LEU A 78 2.09 15.68 -5.88
CA LEU A 78 1.74 14.26 -5.69
C LEU A 78 2.90 13.49 -5.08
N THR A 79 4.13 13.78 -5.50
CA THR A 79 5.35 13.19 -4.92
C THR A 79 5.48 13.52 -3.43
N GLU A 80 5.19 14.76 -3.03
CA GLU A 80 5.22 15.15 -1.62
C GLU A 80 4.11 14.45 -0.81
N VAL A 81 2.90 14.37 -1.36
CA VAL A 81 1.79 13.60 -0.74
C VAL A 81 2.17 12.14 -0.56
N ARG A 82 2.72 11.47 -1.60
CA ARG A 82 3.17 10.09 -1.50
C ARG A 82 4.17 9.87 -0.37
N ARG A 83 5.17 10.74 -0.26
CA ARG A 83 6.25 10.62 0.75
C ARG A 83 5.76 10.74 2.18
N ARG A 84 4.75 11.59 2.43
CA ARG A 84 4.31 11.93 3.79
C ARG A 84 3.05 11.18 4.23
N THR A 85 2.19 10.82 3.27
CA THR A 85 0.85 10.29 3.58
C THR A 85 0.76 8.78 3.41
N PHE A 86 1.45 8.23 2.40
CA PHE A 86 1.27 6.85 2.00
C PHE A 86 2.51 5.99 2.26
N GLY A 87 2.29 4.78 2.81
CA GLY A 87 3.25 3.68 2.80
C GLY A 87 2.79 2.57 1.86
N PHE A 88 3.71 1.95 1.13
CA PHE A 88 3.37 0.94 0.13
C PHE A 88 4.01 -0.41 0.43
N ILE A 89 3.20 -1.47 0.42
CA ILE A 89 3.60 -2.88 0.41
C ILE A 89 3.13 -3.47 -0.91
N PHE A 90 4.06 -3.99 -1.70
CA PHE A 90 3.79 -4.59 -3.00
C PHE A 90 3.77 -6.12 -2.91
N GLN A 91 3.04 -6.76 -3.80
CA GLN A 91 2.90 -8.22 -3.86
C GLN A 91 4.24 -8.96 -3.88
N GLN A 92 5.24 -8.48 -4.62
CA GLN A 92 6.58 -9.06 -4.70
C GLN A 92 7.57 -8.42 -3.74
N PHE A 93 7.08 -7.69 -2.69
CA PHE A 93 7.85 -6.91 -1.73
C PHE A 93 8.75 -5.84 -2.35
N ASN A 94 9.28 -6.03 -3.56
CA ASN A 94 10.14 -5.10 -4.31
C ASN A 94 11.31 -4.57 -3.47
N LEU A 95 11.95 -5.44 -2.70
CA LEU A 95 13.20 -5.12 -2.03
C LEU A 95 14.32 -5.01 -3.09
N ILE A 96 15.16 -4.00 -2.92
CA ILE A 96 16.28 -3.77 -3.84
C ILE A 96 17.40 -4.77 -3.51
N LYS A 97 17.69 -5.65 -4.44
CA LYS A 97 18.79 -6.61 -4.34
C LYS A 97 20.13 -5.89 -4.24
N GLY A 98 21.08 -6.48 -3.52
CA GLY A 98 22.38 -5.88 -3.29
C GLY A 98 22.40 -4.83 -2.17
N LEU A 99 21.24 -4.32 -1.73
CA LEU A 99 21.15 -3.48 -0.54
C LEU A 99 20.87 -4.34 0.71
N SER A 100 21.32 -3.87 1.84
CA SER A 100 20.99 -4.46 3.14
C SER A 100 19.51 -4.23 3.48
N VAL A 101 19.01 -4.98 4.46
CA VAL A 101 17.69 -4.80 5.05
C VAL A 101 17.52 -3.36 5.56
N LEU A 102 18.50 -2.87 6.30
CA LEU A 102 18.50 -1.50 6.82
C LEU A 102 18.42 -0.46 5.69
N GLU A 103 19.23 -0.60 4.65
CA GLU A 103 19.21 0.32 3.50
C GLU A 103 17.87 0.28 2.77
N ASN A 104 17.28 -0.91 2.56
CA ASN A 104 15.95 -1.04 1.97
C ASN A 104 14.88 -0.28 2.77
N VAL A 105 14.91 -0.37 4.10
CA VAL A 105 13.97 0.35 4.97
C VAL A 105 14.14 1.85 4.87
N MET A 106 15.38 2.34 4.76
CA MET A 106 15.71 3.76 4.72
C MET A 106 15.35 4.45 3.39
N LEU A 107 15.26 3.71 2.28
CA LEU A 107 15.09 4.25 0.91
C LEU A 107 14.00 5.33 0.79
N PRO A 108 12.76 5.14 1.28
CA PRO A 108 11.70 6.13 1.09
C PRO A 108 11.94 7.44 1.84
N ALA A 109 12.81 7.44 2.84
CA ALA A 109 13.06 8.60 3.68
C ALA A 109 14.20 9.49 3.16
N TYR A 110 15.12 8.99 2.32
CA TYR A 110 16.20 9.81 1.76
C TYR A 110 15.73 11.10 1.10
N PRO A 111 14.66 11.10 0.28
CA PRO A 111 14.19 12.33 -0.36
C PRO A 111 13.56 13.35 0.59
N LEU A 112 13.25 12.98 1.84
CA LEU A 112 12.76 13.92 2.86
C LEU A 112 13.90 14.73 3.50
N GLY A 113 15.14 14.29 3.32
CA GLY A 113 16.29 14.91 3.94
C GLY A 113 16.44 14.56 5.42
N GLY A 114 17.33 15.31 6.08
CA GLY A 114 17.62 15.10 7.51
C GLY A 114 18.92 14.33 7.74
N PRO A 115 19.38 14.30 8.99
CA PRO A 115 20.65 13.67 9.33
C PRO A 115 20.58 12.15 9.25
N ARG A 116 21.52 11.53 8.54
CA ARG A 116 21.56 10.10 8.28
C ARG A 116 21.47 9.26 9.57
N HIS A 117 22.14 9.69 10.64
CA HIS A 117 22.12 8.97 11.92
C HIS A 117 20.71 8.87 12.53
N ALA A 118 19.89 9.92 12.41
CA ALA A 118 18.51 9.92 12.90
C ALA A 118 17.62 8.98 12.08
N LEU A 119 17.78 8.97 10.76
CA LEU A 119 17.10 8.06 9.85
C LEU A 119 17.48 6.61 10.16
N GLU A 120 18.77 6.32 10.31
CA GLU A 120 19.26 4.98 10.65
C GLU A 120 18.73 4.52 12.02
N ALA A 121 18.74 5.38 13.02
CA ALA A 121 18.15 5.07 14.32
C ALA A 121 16.65 4.76 14.23
N GLY A 122 15.90 5.51 13.41
CA GLY A 122 14.49 5.25 13.13
C GLY A 122 14.26 3.89 12.46
N ALA A 123 15.06 3.58 11.43
CA ALA A 123 14.97 2.32 10.72
C ALA A 123 15.31 1.13 11.63
N ARG A 124 16.34 1.23 12.47
CA ARG A 124 16.71 0.20 13.44
C ARG A 124 15.62 -0.04 14.49
N ARG A 125 14.95 1.02 14.97
CA ARG A 125 13.80 0.88 15.88
C ARG A 125 12.66 0.10 15.21
N LEU A 126 12.31 0.40 13.96
CA LEU A 126 11.31 -0.36 13.22
C LEU A 126 11.73 -1.82 13.04
N LEU A 127 12.96 -2.07 12.61
CA LEU A 127 13.46 -3.44 12.46
C LEU A 127 13.40 -4.22 13.78
N ALA A 128 13.74 -3.60 14.90
CA ALA A 128 13.63 -4.24 16.22
C ALA A 128 12.16 -4.54 16.59
N GLN A 129 11.25 -3.59 16.34
CA GLN A 129 9.82 -3.78 16.59
C GLN A 129 9.24 -4.97 15.78
N PHE A 130 9.75 -5.20 14.58
CA PHE A 130 9.30 -6.28 13.69
C PHE A 130 10.19 -7.55 13.78
N GLY A 131 11.05 -7.67 14.80
CA GLY A 131 11.86 -8.87 15.03
C GLY A 131 12.97 -9.09 14.00
N LEU A 132 13.53 -8.02 13.46
CA LEU A 132 14.56 -8.04 12.41
C LEU A 132 15.85 -7.29 12.82
N ALA A 133 16.06 -7.07 14.13
CA ALA A 133 17.21 -6.29 14.60
C ALA A 133 18.55 -6.92 14.19
N ASP A 134 18.68 -8.24 14.30
CA ASP A 134 19.84 -9.06 13.94
C ASP A 134 20.04 -9.18 12.42
N LYS A 135 19.00 -8.89 11.64
CA LYS A 135 19.00 -8.97 10.16
C LYS A 135 19.37 -7.64 9.47
N ALA A 136 19.54 -6.56 10.22
CA ALA A 136 19.73 -5.21 9.66
C ALA A 136 20.83 -5.13 8.61
N ALA A 137 21.94 -5.86 8.80
CA ALA A 137 23.07 -5.89 7.88
C ALA A 137 22.98 -6.96 6.78
N TYR A 138 21.94 -7.85 6.82
CA TYR A 138 21.78 -8.91 5.83
C TYR A 138 21.42 -8.32 4.48
N ARG A 139 21.83 -8.98 3.40
CA ARG A 139 21.35 -8.68 2.05
C ARG A 139 19.88 -9.07 1.91
N ALA A 140 19.10 -8.25 1.21
CA ALA A 140 17.66 -8.47 1.04
C ALA A 140 17.35 -9.83 0.40
N GLU A 141 18.19 -10.33 -0.48
CA GLU A 141 18.06 -11.62 -1.15
C GLU A 141 18.31 -12.85 -0.26
N TRP A 142 18.78 -12.67 0.97
CA TRP A 142 19.02 -13.75 1.93
C TRP A 142 17.87 -13.94 2.91
N LEU A 143 16.84 -13.12 2.80
CA LEU A 143 15.68 -13.16 3.69
C LEU A 143 14.72 -14.29 3.31
N SER A 144 14.13 -14.92 4.31
CA SER A 144 12.93 -15.74 4.12
C SER A 144 11.73 -14.88 3.67
N GLY A 145 10.67 -15.49 3.15
CA GLY A 145 9.46 -14.78 2.71
C GLY A 145 8.87 -13.90 3.80
N GLY A 146 8.73 -14.40 5.04
CA GLY A 146 8.23 -13.62 6.17
C GLY A 146 9.16 -12.50 6.61
N GLU A 147 10.49 -12.69 6.56
CA GLU A 147 11.45 -11.63 6.85
C GLU A 147 11.42 -10.53 5.77
N ALA A 148 11.31 -10.92 4.50
CA ALA A 148 11.18 -9.99 3.38
C ALA A 148 9.88 -9.16 3.49
N GLN A 149 8.77 -9.80 3.87
CA GLN A 149 7.51 -9.12 4.11
C GLN A 149 7.63 -8.10 5.25
N ARG A 150 8.14 -8.51 6.42
CA ARG A 150 8.32 -7.59 7.55
C ARG A 150 9.28 -6.45 7.20
N THR A 151 10.31 -6.71 6.40
CA THR A 151 11.20 -5.65 5.88
C THR A 151 10.43 -4.66 4.98
N ALA A 152 9.55 -5.15 4.11
CA ALA A 152 8.70 -4.30 3.26
C ALA A 152 7.71 -3.47 4.10
N ILE A 153 7.17 -4.02 5.20
CA ILE A 153 6.35 -3.29 6.16
C ILE A 153 7.16 -2.17 6.83
N CYS A 154 8.36 -2.49 7.35
CA CYS A 154 9.25 -1.48 7.95
C CYS A 154 9.56 -0.35 6.96
N ARG A 155 9.87 -0.69 5.69
CA ARG A 155 10.09 0.29 4.62
C ARG A 155 8.86 1.16 4.38
N ALA A 156 7.67 0.59 4.38
CA ALA A 156 6.44 1.34 4.20
C ALA A 156 6.16 2.31 5.37
N LEU A 157 6.60 1.97 6.58
CA LEU A 157 6.35 2.73 7.81
C LEU A 157 7.41 3.79 8.14
N ILE A 158 8.58 3.80 7.48
CA ILE A 158 9.71 4.65 7.88
C ILE A 158 9.40 6.15 7.93
N ASN A 159 8.53 6.63 7.07
CA ASN A 159 8.09 8.02 7.03
C ASN A 159 6.86 8.31 7.91
N GLY A 160 6.41 7.35 8.74
CA GLY A 160 5.25 7.51 9.61
C GLY A 160 3.92 7.75 8.86
N PRO A 161 3.60 7.06 7.74
CA PRO A 161 2.46 7.37 6.91
C PRO A 161 1.14 7.30 7.68
N GLN A 162 0.13 8.06 7.23
CA GLN A 162 -1.24 7.98 7.74
C GLN A 162 -1.98 6.78 7.13
N VAL A 163 -1.69 6.46 5.86
CA VAL A 163 -2.36 5.41 5.10
C VAL A 163 -1.34 4.38 4.62
N LEU A 164 -1.59 3.12 4.93
CA LEU A 164 -0.84 2.00 4.40
C LEU A 164 -1.63 1.38 3.24
N ILE A 165 -0.99 1.24 2.10
CA ILE A 165 -1.53 0.59 0.90
C ILE A 165 -0.77 -0.72 0.68
N ALA A 166 -1.49 -1.85 0.62
CA ALA A 166 -0.90 -3.16 0.43
C ALA A 166 -1.59 -3.90 -0.74
N ASP A 167 -0.84 -4.19 -1.78
CA ASP A 167 -1.36 -4.89 -2.96
C ASP A 167 -1.01 -6.37 -2.88
N GLU A 168 -2.03 -7.23 -2.67
CA GLU A 168 -1.93 -8.69 -2.51
C GLU A 168 -0.78 -9.11 -1.55
N PRO A 169 -0.71 -8.54 -0.34
CA PRO A 169 0.48 -8.66 0.53
C PRO A 169 0.76 -10.07 1.03
N THR A 170 -0.20 -10.97 0.92
CA THR A 170 -0.12 -12.36 1.41
C THR A 170 -0.08 -13.39 0.28
N ALA A 171 -0.16 -13.00 -0.99
CA ALA A 171 -0.29 -13.91 -2.13
C ALA A 171 0.85 -14.96 -2.27
N ASN A 172 2.04 -14.67 -1.71
CA ASN A 172 3.21 -15.54 -1.78
C ASN A 172 3.61 -16.10 -0.40
N LEU A 173 2.67 -16.13 0.55
CA LEU A 173 2.92 -16.55 1.92
C LEU A 173 2.07 -17.78 2.26
N ASP A 174 2.56 -18.56 3.20
CA ASP A 174 1.75 -19.60 3.83
C ASP A 174 0.71 -18.99 4.80
N THR A 175 -0.23 -19.83 5.24
CA THR A 175 -1.33 -19.41 6.13
C THR A 175 -0.83 -18.81 7.45
N ALA A 176 0.27 -19.31 8.01
CA ALA A 176 0.79 -18.80 9.28
C ALA A 176 1.34 -17.37 9.13
N LEU A 177 2.09 -17.11 8.06
CA LEU A 177 2.60 -15.78 7.72
C LEU A 177 1.49 -14.81 7.32
N SER A 178 0.44 -15.29 6.65
CA SER A 178 -0.75 -14.48 6.34
C SER A 178 -1.48 -14.02 7.61
N ARG A 179 -1.64 -14.90 8.59
CA ARG A 179 -2.20 -14.56 9.91
C ARG A 179 -1.31 -13.58 10.68
N ASP A 180 0.01 -13.76 10.65
CA ASP A 180 0.95 -12.82 11.28
C ASP A 180 0.85 -11.43 10.62
N PHE A 181 0.74 -11.35 9.31
CA PHE A 181 0.49 -10.09 8.60
C PHE A 181 -0.81 -9.42 9.07
N MET A 182 -1.92 -10.17 9.17
CA MET A 182 -3.19 -9.61 9.62
C MET A 182 -3.14 -9.17 11.09
N ARG A 183 -2.39 -9.87 11.97
CA ARG A 183 -2.12 -9.40 13.33
C ARG A 183 -1.41 -8.03 13.31
N ILE A 184 -0.38 -7.88 12.48
CA ILE A 184 0.33 -6.59 12.28
C ILE A 184 -0.63 -5.50 11.77
N VAL A 185 -1.50 -5.82 10.83
CA VAL A 185 -2.56 -4.89 10.34
C VAL A 185 -3.43 -4.42 11.50
N GLY A 186 -3.83 -5.31 12.41
CA GLY A 186 -4.59 -4.97 13.61
C GLY A 186 -3.83 -4.02 14.54
N GLU A 187 -2.54 -4.24 14.76
CA GLU A 187 -1.69 -3.35 15.56
C GLU A 187 -1.54 -1.96 14.93
N LEU A 188 -1.38 -1.90 13.60
CA LEU A 188 -1.31 -0.64 12.87
C LEU A 188 -2.63 0.14 12.94
N LYS A 189 -3.78 -0.56 12.83
CA LYS A 189 -5.11 0.04 13.04
C LYS A 189 -5.23 0.59 14.46
N ALA A 190 -4.86 -0.17 15.48
CA ALA A 190 -4.87 0.27 16.88
C ALA A 190 -3.97 1.50 17.11
N ALA A 191 -2.89 1.62 16.34
CA ALA A 191 -2.01 2.80 16.32
C ALA A 191 -2.57 3.97 15.48
N GLY A 192 -3.84 3.92 15.07
CA GLY A 192 -4.52 4.99 14.32
C GLY A 192 -4.17 5.07 12.83
N LYS A 193 -3.63 4.00 12.24
CA LYS A 193 -3.36 3.96 10.80
C LYS A 193 -4.59 3.51 10.02
N THR A 194 -4.78 4.10 8.85
CA THR A 194 -5.72 3.60 7.84
C THR A 194 -5.02 2.56 6.99
N VAL A 195 -5.64 1.42 6.77
CA VAL A 195 -5.06 0.34 5.95
C VAL A 195 -6.01 0.03 4.79
N LEU A 196 -5.49 0.10 3.59
CA LEU A 196 -6.19 -0.28 2.37
C LEU A 196 -5.41 -1.40 1.70
N LEU A 197 -6.01 -2.56 1.55
CA LEU A 197 -5.34 -3.71 0.95
C LEU A 197 -6.20 -4.41 -0.09
N THR A 198 -5.56 -5.13 -0.99
CA THR A 198 -6.25 -6.07 -1.91
C THR A 198 -6.00 -7.49 -1.46
N SER A 199 -6.98 -8.34 -1.59
CA SER A 199 -6.82 -9.79 -1.47
C SER A 199 -7.94 -10.54 -2.18
N HIS A 200 -7.65 -11.74 -2.62
CA HIS A 200 -8.63 -12.74 -3.06
C HIS A 200 -8.72 -13.91 -2.07
N ASP A 201 -7.96 -13.87 -0.96
CA ASP A 201 -7.90 -14.89 0.07
C ASP A 201 -8.93 -14.61 1.18
N PRO A 202 -9.88 -15.58 1.46
CA PRO A 202 -10.82 -15.48 2.57
C PRO A 202 -10.15 -15.27 3.93
N GLU A 203 -9.00 -15.87 4.19
CA GLU A 203 -8.25 -15.69 5.44
C GLU A 203 -7.89 -14.22 5.70
N VAL A 204 -7.83 -13.41 4.63
CA VAL A 204 -7.53 -11.99 4.72
C VAL A 204 -8.79 -11.13 4.78
N TYR A 205 -9.73 -11.30 3.84
CA TYR A 205 -10.88 -10.40 3.79
C TYR A 205 -11.97 -10.72 4.81
N ASP A 206 -12.02 -11.95 5.37
CA ASP A 206 -12.90 -12.32 6.49
C ASP A 206 -12.20 -12.20 7.86
N ALA A 207 -10.98 -11.70 7.90
CA ALA A 207 -10.22 -11.54 9.14
C ALA A 207 -10.88 -10.51 10.08
N PRO A 208 -10.85 -10.73 11.42
CA PRO A 208 -11.54 -9.86 12.39
C PRO A 208 -10.99 -8.42 12.46
N GLN A 209 -9.82 -8.17 11.89
CA GLN A 209 -9.24 -6.82 11.80
C GLN A 209 -9.88 -5.96 10.71
N VAL A 210 -10.57 -6.59 9.75
CA VAL A 210 -11.18 -5.92 8.59
C VAL A 210 -12.50 -5.26 8.99
N ASP A 211 -12.63 -3.97 8.70
CA ASP A 211 -13.84 -3.21 8.98
C ASP A 211 -14.79 -3.19 7.78
N ARG A 212 -14.23 -3.26 6.58
CA ARG A 212 -15.01 -3.16 5.34
C ARG A 212 -14.39 -3.97 4.22
N VAL A 213 -15.23 -4.69 3.49
CA VAL A 213 -14.87 -5.39 2.27
C VAL A 213 -15.61 -4.76 1.10
N ILE A 214 -14.87 -4.37 0.06
CA ILE A 214 -15.42 -3.80 -1.17
C ILE A 214 -15.16 -4.78 -2.30
N GLU A 215 -16.21 -5.23 -2.97
CA GLU A 215 -16.08 -6.14 -4.08
C GLU A 215 -15.94 -5.41 -5.40
N MET A 216 -14.90 -5.77 -6.17
CA MET A 216 -14.62 -5.23 -7.49
C MET A 216 -14.74 -6.29 -8.58
N ARG A 217 -15.40 -5.91 -9.67
CA ARG A 217 -15.50 -6.73 -10.89
C ARG A 217 -15.50 -5.84 -12.13
N ASP A 218 -14.71 -6.21 -13.15
CA ASP A 218 -14.63 -5.52 -14.44
C ASP A 218 -14.45 -4.00 -14.34
N GLY A 219 -13.61 -3.55 -13.40
CA GLY A 219 -13.32 -2.13 -13.17
C GLY A 219 -14.40 -1.36 -12.43
N ARG A 220 -15.38 -2.03 -11.81
CA ARG A 220 -16.49 -1.43 -11.04
C ARG A 220 -16.53 -1.97 -9.62
N VAL A 221 -17.11 -1.20 -8.72
CA VAL A 221 -17.54 -1.67 -7.40
C VAL A 221 -18.92 -2.31 -7.59
N VAL A 222 -19.07 -3.57 -7.14
CA VAL A 222 -20.32 -4.34 -7.28
C VAL A 222 -20.95 -4.70 -5.91
N GLY A 223 -20.24 -4.45 -4.81
CA GLY A 223 -20.71 -4.66 -3.44
C GLY A 223 -19.75 -4.03 -2.42
N GLY A 224 -20.23 -3.75 -1.19
CA GLY A 224 -19.41 -3.21 -0.09
C GLY A 224 -20.11 -2.18 0.76
#